data_60a4e1d2c6d51b58d42f2a89451ea16a
#
_entry.id   60a4e1d2c6d51b58d42f2a89451ea16a
#
_cell.length_a   1.000
_cell.length_b   1.000
_cell.length_c   1.000
_cell.angle_alpha   90.00
_cell.angle_beta   90.00
_cell.angle_gamma   90.00
#
_symmetry.space_group_name_H-M   'P 1'
#
loop_
_entity.id
_entity.type
_entity.pdbx_description
1 polymer ?
#
loop_
_entity_poly.entity_id
_entity_poly.type
_entity_poly.pdbx_seq_one_letter_code
_entity_poly.pdbx_strand_id
1 'polypeptide(L)'
;RYDLRLEKAINGLNQSFELYSSSHIEETENLINLQTLLDNLKSVDYQLRHIDQEVNELEQTDTAQIYTEQITGFKNILLALFSHFNFNSQLFRHAVRLSIVVFICCTIGEFLPLDRAYWVLLTAVFVCQPNYTATKLRLKQRIVGTILGVILASLLPYANPTLELQLGLIVLTSTLFFFFRTNNYSFSTFFITLQVIFSFDVMGFNVEQALYSRVIDTLIGATISWFAVSYLWPDWKY
;
A
#
# COMPACT_ATOMS: atom_id res chain seq x y z
N ARG A 1 -0.26 21.29 21.48
CA ARG A 1 -1.03 22.57 21.27
C ARG A 1 -2.46 22.33 20.80
N TYR A 2 -2.77 21.24 20.10
CA TYR A 2 -4.13 20.89 19.70
C TYR A 2 -4.94 20.32 20.86
N ASP A 3 -4.38 19.51 21.75
CA ASP A 3 -5.04 18.89 22.88
C ASP A 3 -5.67 19.90 23.86
N LEU A 4 -4.95 20.94 24.21
CA LEU A 4 -5.44 21.99 25.12
C LEU A 4 -6.61 22.80 24.56
N ARG A 5 -6.70 22.92 23.23
CA ARG A 5 -7.81 23.62 22.58
C ARG A 5 -9.06 22.75 22.49
N LEU A 6 -8.88 21.47 22.19
CA LEU A 6 -9.98 20.49 22.15
C LEU A 6 -10.58 20.29 23.55
N GLU A 7 -9.73 20.14 24.56
CA GLU A 7 -10.15 20.02 25.96
C GLU A 7 -10.93 21.24 26.45
N LYS A 8 -10.45 22.45 26.14
CA LYS A 8 -11.18 23.68 26.46
C LYS A 8 -12.52 23.78 25.74
N ALA A 9 -12.58 23.31 24.47
CA ALA A 9 -13.82 23.31 23.69
C ALA A 9 -14.84 22.31 24.28
N ILE A 10 -14.40 21.10 24.66
CA ILE A 10 -15.27 20.07 25.25
C ILE A 10 -15.77 20.53 26.65
N ASN A 11 -14.88 21.10 27.46
CA ASN A 11 -15.26 21.65 28.77
C ASN A 11 -16.21 22.84 28.63
N GLY A 12 -16.01 23.72 27.65
CA GLY A 12 -16.93 24.82 27.36
C GLY A 12 -18.30 24.32 26.89
N LEU A 13 -18.36 23.31 26.04
CA LEU A 13 -19.59 22.66 25.59
C LEU A 13 -20.33 21.99 26.76
N ASN A 14 -19.62 21.30 27.63
CA ASN A 14 -20.19 20.65 28.81
C ASN A 14 -20.83 21.67 29.76
N GLN A 15 -20.14 22.78 30.00
CA GLN A 15 -20.63 23.86 30.85
C GLN A 15 -21.86 24.55 30.23
N SER A 16 -21.84 24.77 28.90
CA SER A 16 -23.00 25.33 28.18
C SER A 16 -24.20 24.38 28.17
N PHE A 17 -23.95 23.07 28.09
CA PHE A 17 -24.99 22.04 28.17
C PHE A 17 -25.63 22.00 29.56
N GLU A 18 -24.87 22.08 30.65
CA GLU A 18 -25.43 22.11 32.02
C GLU A 18 -26.29 23.35 32.25
N LEU A 19 -25.86 24.51 31.73
CA LEU A 19 -26.65 25.74 31.80
C LEU A 19 -27.93 25.64 30.98
N TYR A 20 -27.90 25.05 29.81
CA TYR A 20 -29.08 24.87 28.97
C TYR A 20 -30.06 23.85 29.55
N SER A 21 -29.54 22.71 30.05
CA SER A 21 -30.32 21.66 30.70
C SER A 21 -31.06 22.15 31.97
N SER A 22 -30.44 23.06 32.71
CA SER A 22 -31.07 23.64 33.90
C SER A 22 -32.17 24.66 33.61
N SER A 23 -32.18 25.23 32.39
CA SER A 23 -33.16 26.27 31.96
C SER A 23 -34.33 25.72 31.13
N HIS A 24 -34.24 24.51 30.54
CA HIS A 24 -35.24 23.99 29.56
C HIS A 24 -35.59 22.52 29.91
N ILE A 25 -36.31 22.29 30.97
CA ILE A 25 -36.71 20.96 31.46
C ILE A 25 -37.77 20.28 30.57
N GLU A 26 -38.49 21.02 29.73
CA GLU A 26 -39.61 20.49 28.94
C GLU A 26 -39.22 19.84 27.56
N GLU A 27 -38.02 20.02 27.10
CA GLU A 27 -37.54 19.40 25.84
C GLU A 27 -36.63 18.17 26.07
N THR A 28 -37.19 17.10 26.64
CA THR A 28 -36.41 15.91 27.03
C THR A 28 -35.75 15.19 25.86
N GLU A 29 -36.36 15.15 24.68
CA GLU A 29 -35.82 14.40 23.54
C GLU A 29 -34.60 15.07 22.92
N ASN A 30 -34.57 16.38 22.79
CA ASN A 30 -33.44 17.14 22.28
C ASN A 30 -32.27 17.12 23.28
N LEU A 31 -32.55 17.14 24.57
CA LEU A 31 -31.54 17.03 25.62
C LEU A 31 -30.86 15.67 25.64
N ILE A 32 -31.60 14.57 25.45
CA ILE A 32 -31.05 13.20 25.39
C ILE A 32 -30.13 13.08 24.16
N ASN A 33 -30.54 13.60 23.00
CA ASN A 33 -29.72 13.56 21.79
C ASN A 33 -28.43 14.38 21.93
N LEU A 34 -28.52 15.55 22.57
CA LEU A 34 -27.35 16.40 22.82
C LEU A 34 -26.38 15.76 23.83
N GLN A 35 -26.91 15.12 24.86
CA GLN A 35 -26.11 14.39 25.84
C GLN A 35 -25.39 13.20 25.21
N THR A 36 -26.07 12.45 24.34
CA THR A 36 -25.47 11.34 23.59
C THR A 36 -24.35 11.81 22.67
N LEU A 37 -24.52 12.95 21.98
CA LEU A 37 -23.47 13.56 21.17
C LEU A 37 -22.26 13.99 22.02
N LEU A 38 -22.49 14.55 23.17
CA LEU A 38 -21.44 14.99 24.10
C LEU A 38 -20.63 13.80 24.66
N ASP A 39 -21.30 12.69 24.98
CA ASP A 39 -20.67 11.46 25.45
C ASP A 39 -19.88 10.77 24.33
N ASN A 40 -20.38 10.79 23.10
CA ASN A 40 -19.64 10.31 21.92
C ASN A 40 -18.38 11.15 21.67
N LEU A 41 -18.47 12.48 21.78
CA LEU A 41 -17.31 13.38 21.65
C LEU A 41 -16.27 13.13 22.73
N LYS A 42 -16.69 12.92 23.99
CA LYS A 42 -15.78 12.55 25.09
C LYS A 42 -15.11 11.20 24.84
N SER A 43 -15.85 10.22 24.33
CA SER A 43 -15.31 8.91 23.99
C SER A 43 -14.26 8.99 22.88
N VAL A 44 -14.50 9.80 21.83
CA VAL A 44 -13.53 10.03 20.77
C VAL A 44 -12.28 10.75 21.29
N ASP A 45 -12.42 11.78 22.12
CA ASP A 45 -11.27 12.46 22.75
C ASP A 45 -10.44 11.51 23.61
N TYR A 46 -11.10 10.66 24.40
CA TYR A 46 -10.44 9.62 25.19
C TYR A 46 -9.66 8.63 24.32
N GLN A 47 -10.26 8.16 23.22
CA GLN A 47 -9.60 7.25 22.28
C GLN A 47 -8.39 7.91 21.58
N LEU A 48 -8.53 9.17 21.19
CA LEU A 48 -7.43 9.94 20.58
C LEU A 48 -6.26 10.13 21.54
N ARG A 49 -6.54 10.43 22.82
CA ARG A 49 -5.49 10.55 23.86
C ARG A 49 -4.80 9.22 24.15
N HIS A 50 -5.54 8.11 24.13
CA HIS A 50 -4.95 6.78 24.31
C HIS A 50 -4.04 6.40 23.15
N ILE A 51 -4.43 6.71 21.91
CA ILE A 51 -3.59 6.50 20.72
C ILE A 51 -2.32 7.36 20.81
N ASP A 52 -2.44 8.63 21.19
CA ASP A 52 -1.29 9.52 21.35
C ASP A 52 -0.36 9.07 22.49
N GLN A 53 -0.89 8.52 23.57
CA GLN A 53 -0.09 7.93 24.65
C GLN A 53 0.63 6.65 24.21
N GLU A 54 -0.05 5.73 23.53
CA GLU A 54 0.57 4.52 23.00
C GLU A 54 1.64 4.85 21.94
N VAL A 55 1.39 5.83 21.07
CA VAL A 55 2.37 6.29 20.08
C VAL A 55 3.57 6.95 20.76
N ASN A 56 3.36 7.79 21.77
CA ASN A 56 4.45 8.42 22.52
C ASN A 56 5.25 7.41 23.36
N GLU A 57 4.60 6.37 23.93
CA GLU A 57 5.31 5.29 24.63
C GLU A 57 6.10 4.41 23.64
N LEU A 58 5.56 4.15 22.45
CA LEU A 58 6.27 3.46 21.38
C LEU A 58 7.41 4.31 20.83
N GLU A 59 7.22 5.61 20.61
CA GLU A 59 8.30 6.53 20.21
C GLU A 59 9.36 6.69 21.32
N GLN A 60 9.00 6.74 22.59
CA GLN A 60 9.98 6.81 23.68
C GLN A 60 10.77 5.52 23.83
N THR A 61 10.17 4.35 23.62
CA THR A 61 10.88 3.07 23.64
C THR A 61 11.77 2.90 22.43
N ASP A 62 11.30 3.27 21.22
CA ASP A 62 12.10 3.19 20.01
C ASP A 62 13.16 4.29 19.92
N THR A 63 12.84 5.54 20.31
CA THR A 63 13.82 6.62 20.31
C THR A 63 14.87 6.47 21.41
N ALA A 64 14.53 5.93 22.59
CA ALA A 64 15.51 5.62 23.62
C ALA A 64 16.52 4.56 23.19
N GLN A 65 16.12 3.61 22.36
CA GLN A 65 17.04 2.62 21.76
C GLN A 65 17.80 3.18 20.54
N ILE A 66 17.20 4.06 19.75
CA ILE A 66 17.85 4.63 18.53
C ILE A 66 18.87 5.72 18.89
N TYR A 67 18.67 6.50 19.95
CA TYR A 67 19.60 7.58 20.34
C TYR A 67 20.83 7.12 21.13
N THR A 68 20.89 5.87 21.58
CA THR A 68 21.99 5.41 22.44
C THR A 68 23.16 4.79 21.67
N GLU A 69 23.00 4.47 20.40
CA GLU A 69 24.12 4.01 19.58
C GLU A 69 24.25 4.88 18.32
N GLN A 70 25.08 5.91 18.40
CA GLN A 70 25.75 6.39 17.19
C GLN A 70 26.55 5.19 16.66
N ILE A 71 26.00 4.50 15.66
CA ILE A 71 26.65 3.40 14.95
C ILE A 71 27.79 4.02 14.13
N THR A 72 28.87 4.41 14.82
CA THR A 72 30.09 4.90 14.22
C THR A 72 31.00 3.69 14.02
N GLY A 73 31.03 3.22 12.78
CA GLY A 73 31.95 2.18 12.38
C GLY A 73 31.27 1.01 11.64
N PHE A 74 31.88 0.57 10.55
CA PHE A 74 31.40 -0.53 9.71
C PHE A 74 31.14 -1.83 10.52
N LYS A 75 31.92 -2.07 11.57
CA LYS A 75 31.74 -3.22 12.49
C LYS A 75 30.39 -3.17 13.25
N ASN A 76 30.01 -1.99 13.72
CA ASN A 76 28.78 -1.81 14.48
C ASN A 76 27.54 -1.89 13.58
N ILE A 77 27.63 -1.42 12.34
CA ILE A 77 26.60 -1.62 11.32
C ILE A 77 26.43 -3.11 11.01
N LEU A 78 27.53 -3.85 10.90
CA LEU A 78 27.47 -5.28 10.65
C LEU A 78 26.87 -6.05 11.84
N LEU A 79 27.26 -5.71 13.07
CA LEU A 79 26.70 -6.30 14.28
C LEU A 79 25.20 -5.97 14.46
N ALA A 80 24.78 -4.73 14.17
CA ALA A 80 23.38 -4.34 14.18
C ALA A 80 22.58 -5.10 13.09
N LEU A 81 23.15 -5.28 11.90
CA LEU A 81 22.55 -6.13 10.87
C LEU A 81 22.40 -7.57 11.35
N PHE A 82 23.45 -8.17 11.94
CA PHE A 82 23.39 -9.54 12.46
C PHE A 82 22.43 -9.72 13.66
N SER A 83 22.26 -8.71 14.51
CA SER A 83 21.30 -8.75 15.62
C SER A 83 19.85 -8.78 15.14
N HIS A 84 19.57 -8.24 13.95
CA HIS A 84 18.25 -8.29 13.31
C HIS A 84 17.97 -9.59 12.55
N PHE A 85 18.96 -10.49 12.42
CA PHE A 85 18.80 -11.85 11.86
C PHE A 85 18.10 -12.78 12.86
N ASN A 86 16.94 -12.34 13.35
CA ASN A 86 16.12 -13.15 14.23
C ASN A 86 14.77 -13.43 13.55
N PHE A 87 14.35 -14.69 13.50
CA PHE A 87 13.07 -15.13 12.94
C PHE A 87 11.85 -14.52 13.66
N ASN A 88 12.03 -13.90 14.81
CA ASN A 88 10.99 -13.13 15.48
C ASN A 88 10.75 -11.76 14.83
N SER A 89 11.71 -11.24 14.08
CA SER A 89 11.56 -9.96 13.36
C SER A 89 10.66 -10.13 12.13
N GLN A 90 9.61 -9.32 12.05
CA GLN A 90 8.69 -9.30 10.90
C GLN A 90 9.41 -8.91 9.60
N LEU A 91 10.38 -7.98 9.70
CA LEU A 91 11.21 -7.55 8.57
C LEU A 91 12.08 -8.69 8.03
N PHE A 92 12.71 -9.47 8.92
CA PHE A 92 13.54 -10.60 8.52
C PHE A 92 12.71 -11.70 7.84
N ARG A 93 11.55 -12.04 8.39
CA ARG A 93 10.62 -13.01 7.77
C ARG A 93 10.16 -12.55 6.38
N HIS A 94 9.86 -11.25 6.24
CA HIS A 94 9.51 -10.69 4.94
C HIS A 94 10.68 -10.73 3.94
N ALA A 95 11.90 -10.41 4.36
CA ALA A 95 13.09 -10.47 3.51
C ALA A 95 13.36 -11.90 3.02
N VAL A 96 13.29 -12.89 3.90
CA VAL A 96 13.45 -14.31 3.53
C VAL A 96 12.35 -14.75 2.57
N ARG A 97 11.09 -14.40 2.84
CA ARG A 97 9.95 -14.68 1.94
C ARG A 97 10.16 -14.08 0.56
N LEU A 98 10.57 -12.80 0.51
CA LEU A 98 10.82 -12.10 -0.74
C LEU A 98 11.97 -12.75 -1.53
N SER A 99 13.06 -13.16 -0.84
CA SER A 99 14.18 -13.86 -1.47
C SER A 99 13.75 -15.19 -2.09
N ILE A 100 12.89 -15.95 -1.40
CA ILE A 100 12.34 -17.20 -1.93
C ILE A 100 11.46 -16.94 -3.15
N VAL A 101 10.60 -15.92 -3.10
CA VAL A 101 9.75 -15.51 -4.24
C VAL A 101 10.60 -15.13 -5.46
N VAL A 102 11.64 -14.33 -5.26
CA VAL A 102 12.58 -13.94 -6.33
C VAL A 102 13.26 -15.18 -6.91
N PHE A 103 13.76 -16.07 -6.06
CA PHE A 103 14.42 -17.31 -6.51
C PHE A 103 13.46 -18.18 -7.34
N ILE A 104 12.22 -18.38 -6.89
CA ILE A 104 11.20 -19.13 -7.63
C ILE A 104 10.90 -18.46 -8.97
N CYS A 105 10.72 -17.14 -9.01
CA CYS A 105 10.45 -16.41 -10.25
C CYS A 105 11.62 -16.51 -11.25
N CYS A 106 12.87 -16.41 -10.80
CA CYS A 106 14.05 -16.58 -11.65
C CYS A 106 14.11 -18.01 -12.21
N THR A 107 13.88 -19.01 -11.35
CA THR A 107 13.86 -20.43 -11.78
C THR A 107 12.76 -20.69 -12.82
N ILE A 108 11.56 -20.19 -12.59
CA ILE A 108 10.45 -20.29 -13.56
C ILE A 108 10.81 -19.62 -14.89
N GLY A 109 11.48 -18.45 -14.82
CA GLY A 109 11.91 -17.73 -16.01
C GLY A 109 12.92 -18.47 -16.86
N GLU A 110 13.77 -19.31 -16.26
CA GLU A 110 14.72 -20.14 -16.99
C GLU A 110 14.08 -21.41 -17.59
N PHE A 111 13.10 -22.01 -16.89
CA PHE A 111 12.50 -23.28 -17.33
C PHE A 111 11.29 -23.08 -18.27
N LEU A 112 10.57 -22.00 -18.16
CA LEU A 112 9.48 -21.70 -19.09
C LEU A 112 9.98 -20.78 -20.21
N PRO A 113 9.58 -21.04 -21.46
CA PRO A 113 9.90 -20.14 -22.59
C PRO A 113 9.02 -18.88 -22.50
N LEU A 114 9.18 -18.12 -21.42
CA LEU A 114 8.51 -16.84 -21.24
C LEU A 114 9.40 -15.76 -21.88
N ASP A 115 8.91 -15.15 -22.96
CA ASP A 115 9.64 -14.12 -23.70
C ASP A 115 10.18 -12.97 -22.81
N ARG A 116 9.59 -12.80 -21.62
CA ARG A 116 9.88 -11.68 -20.73
C ARG A 116 9.65 -12.04 -19.25
N ALA A 117 10.30 -13.08 -18.77
CA ALA A 117 10.20 -13.59 -17.39
C ALA A 117 10.40 -12.55 -16.28
N TYR A 118 11.14 -11.45 -16.56
CA TYR A 118 11.33 -10.36 -15.61
C TYR A 118 10.02 -9.65 -15.22
N TRP A 119 8.95 -9.72 -16.02
CA TRP A 119 7.65 -9.17 -15.66
C TRP A 119 6.95 -9.98 -14.56
N VAL A 120 7.12 -11.29 -14.57
CA VAL A 120 6.66 -12.18 -13.48
C VAL A 120 7.34 -11.78 -12.19
N LEU A 121 8.67 -11.61 -12.22
CA LEU A 121 9.47 -11.18 -11.09
C LEU A 121 9.00 -9.81 -10.54
N LEU A 122 8.86 -8.81 -11.41
CA LEU A 122 8.38 -7.48 -11.02
C LEU A 122 7.00 -7.55 -10.38
N THR A 123 6.08 -8.31 -10.97
CA THR A 123 4.74 -8.48 -10.41
C THR A 123 4.80 -9.13 -9.03
N ALA A 124 5.58 -10.19 -8.87
CA ALA A 124 5.72 -10.91 -7.61
C ALA A 124 6.31 -10.02 -6.50
N VAL A 125 7.36 -9.26 -6.80
CA VAL A 125 8.02 -8.35 -5.84
C VAL A 125 7.08 -7.22 -5.41
N PHE A 126 6.37 -6.58 -6.34
CA PHE A 126 5.46 -5.48 -6.01
C PHE A 126 4.20 -5.92 -5.26
N VAL A 127 3.72 -7.13 -5.49
CA VAL A 127 2.54 -7.70 -4.82
C VAL A 127 2.89 -8.24 -3.44
N CYS A 128 4.06 -8.86 -3.26
CA CYS A 128 4.49 -9.43 -2.00
C CYS A 128 4.76 -8.34 -0.96
N GLN A 129 3.85 -8.19 0.00
CA GLN A 129 3.93 -7.22 1.10
C GLN A 129 4.22 -7.96 2.42
N PRO A 130 4.70 -7.25 3.48
CA PRO A 130 4.95 -7.87 4.79
C PRO A 130 3.70 -8.55 5.36
N ASN A 131 2.53 -7.93 5.21
CA ASN A 131 1.27 -8.39 5.78
C ASN A 131 0.40 -9.11 4.73
N TYR A 132 -0.32 -10.16 5.16
CA TYR A 132 -1.26 -10.89 4.32
C TYR A 132 -2.36 -9.99 3.72
N THR A 133 -2.99 -9.15 4.54
CA THR A 133 -4.07 -8.24 4.11
C THR A 133 -3.58 -7.24 3.07
N ALA A 134 -2.39 -6.66 3.27
CA ALA A 134 -1.76 -5.75 2.33
C ALA A 134 -1.43 -6.45 1.00
N THR A 135 -0.90 -7.68 1.05
CA THR A 135 -0.63 -8.48 -0.16
C THR A 135 -1.91 -8.77 -0.94
N LYS A 136 -2.98 -9.21 -0.25
CA LYS A 136 -4.28 -9.48 -0.90
C LYS A 136 -4.87 -8.23 -1.57
N LEU A 137 -4.76 -7.08 -0.92
CA LEU A 137 -5.20 -5.81 -1.49
C LEU A 137 -4.37 -5.42 -2.72
N ARG A 138 -3.05 -5.49 -2.63
CA ARG A 138 -2.13 -5.20 -3.75
C ARG A 138 -2.34 -6.16 -4.93
N LEU A 139 -2.55 -7.43 -4.65
CA LEU A 139 -2.87 -8.44 -5.66
C LEU A 139 -4.15 -8.08 -6.42
N LYS A 140 -5.24 -7.81 -5.71
CA LYS A 140 -6.50 -7.39 -6.33
C LYS A 140 -6.33 -6.12 -7.18
N GLN A 141 -5.65 -5.12 -6.64
CA GLN A 141 -5.38 -3.86 -7.34
C GLN A 141 -4.54 -4.07 -8.59
N ARG A 142 -3.52 -4.95 -8.53
CA ARG A 142 -2.65 -5.29 -9.67
C ARG A 142 -3.43 -5.98 -10.78
N ILE A 143 -4.24 -6.97 -10.46
CA ILE A 143 -5.06 -7.71 -11.44
C ILE A 143 -6.06 -6.76 -12.12
N VAL A 144 -6.83 -6.01 -11.33
CA VAL A 144 -7.82 -5.06 -11.87
C VAL A 144 -7.15 -4.01 -12.77
N GLY A 145 -6.06 -3.39 -12.31
CA GLY A 145 -5.35 -2.40 -13.11
C GLY A 145 -4.79 -2.95 -14.41
N THR A 146 -4.22 -4.16 -14.38
CA THR A 146 -3.68 -4.81 -15.58
C THR A 146 -4.80 -5.19 -16.57
N ILE A 147 -5.91 -5.77 -16.11
CA ILE A 147 -7.05 -6.13 -16.98
C ILE A 147 -7.62 -4.89 -17.66
N LEU A 148 -7.90 -3.82 -16.89
CA LEU A 148 -8.41 -2.58 -17.47
C LEU A 148 -7.41 -1.94 -18.45
N GLY A 149 -6.12 -1.98 -18.13
CA GLY A 149 -5.05 -1.50 -19.02
C GLY A 149 -4.98 -2.28 -20.32
N VAL A 150 -5.07 -3.62 -20.24
CA VAL A 150 -5.07 -4.49 -21.43
C VAL A 150 -6.30 -4.26 -22.32
N ILE A 151 -7.50 -4.14 -21.71
CA ILE A 151 -8.74 -3.85 -22.45
C ILE A 151 -8.61 -2.51 -23.20
N LEU A 152 -8.15 -1.46 -22.54
CA LEU A 152 -8.00 -0.17 -23.23
C LEU A 152 -6.89 -0.20 -24.28
N ALA A 153 -5.77 -0.86 -24.00
CA ALA A 153 -4.66 -1.00 -24.96
C ALA A 153 -5.04 -1.86 -26.18
N SER A 154 -5.97 -2.80 -26.07
CA SER A 154 -6.44 -3.61 -27.20
C SER A 154 -7.18 -2.79 -28.28
N LEU A 155 -7.59 -1.57 -27.96
CA LEU A 155 -8.18 -0.63 -28.93
C LEU A 155 -7.12 0.10 -29.79
N LEU A 156 -5.84 0.06 -29.38
CA LEU A 156 -4.75 0.76 -30.04
C LEU A 156 -4.59 0.39 -31.55
N PRO A 157 -4.59 -0.90 -31.95
CA PRO A 157 -4.46 -1.28 -33.37
C PRO A 157 -5.57 -0.72 -34.26
N TYR A 158 -6.76 -0.51 -33.71
CA TYR A 158 -7.89 0.05 -34.45
C TYR A 158 -7.78 1.57 -34.66
N ALA A 159 -7.08 2.25 -33.75
CA ALA A 159 -6.90 3.70 -33.82
C ALA A 159 -5.80 4.14 -34.82
N ASN A 160 -4.89 3.25 -35.21
CA ASN A 160 -3.72 3.54 -36.06
C ASN A 160 -3.06 4.89 -35.75
N PRO A 161 -2.65 5.14 -34.48
CA PRO A 161 -2.13 6.43 -34.09
C PRO A 161 -0.81 6.74 -34.79
N THR A 162 -0.60 8.02 -35.13
CA THR A 162 0.69 8.49 -35.66
C THR A 162 1.78 8.33 -34.60
N LEU A 163 3.04 8.19 -35.04
CA LEU A 163 4.18 8.06 -34.12
C LEU A 163 4.24 9.19 -33.08
N GLU A 164 3.95 10.41 -33.50
CA GLU A 164 3.93 11.59 -32.62
C GLU A 164 2.88 11.46 -31.51
N LEU A 165 1.67 10.98 -31.87
CA LEU A 165 0.59 10.74 -30.91
C LEU A 165 0.95 9.62 -29.94
N GLN A 166 1.57 8.53 -30.41
CA GLN A 166 2.03 7.43 -29.57
C GLN A 166 3.05 7.90 -28.52
N LEU A 167 4.05 8.69 -28.96
CA LEU A 167 5.05 9.26 -28.06
C LEU A 167 4.39 10.20 -27.02
N GLY A 168 3.44 11.01 -27.43
CA GLY A 168 2.65 11.85 -26.52
C GLY A 168 1.87 11.03 -25.50
N LEU A 169 1.24 9.93 -25.92
CA LEU A 169 0.53 9.01 -25.03
C LEU A 169 1.46 8.31 -24.02
N ILE A 170 2.68 7.93 -24.45
CA ILE A 170 3.69 7.35 -23.56
C ILE A 170 4.08 8.34 -22.46
N VAL A 171 4.35 9.59 -22.81
CA VAL A 171 4.69 10.64 -21.85
C VAL A 171 3.52 10.90 -20.89
N LEU A 172 2.30 11.00 -21.43
CA LEU A 172 1.10 11.22 -20.62
C LEU A 172 0.86 10.05 -19.63
N THR A 173 0.90 8.81 -20.11
CA THR A 173 0.69 7.63 -19.25
C THR A 173 1.80 7.47 -18.23
N SER A 174 3.04 7.81 -18.57
CA SER A 174 4.18 7.84 -17.65
C SER A 174 3.97 8.86 -16.53
N THR A 175 3.55 10.08 -16.87
CA THR A 175 3.26 11.14 -15.89
C THR A 175 2.13 10.74 -14.94
N LEU A 176 1.04 10.19 -15.50
CA LEU A 176 -0.10 9.70 -14.71
C LEU A 176 0.29 8.50 -13.82
N PHE A 177 1.16 7.60 -14.28
CA PHE A 177 1.71 6.53 -13.47
C PHE A 177 2.40 7.07 -12.21
N PHE A 178 3.30 8.04 -12.36
CA PHE A 178 4.00 8.63 -11.20
C PHE A 178 3.04 9.39 -10.27
N PHE A 179 2.06 10.10 -10.81
CA PHE A 179 1.07 10.83 -10.04
C PHE A 179 0.22 9.89 -9.16
N PHE A 180 -0.25 8.76 -9.72
CA PHE A 180 -1.11 7.82 -8.99
C PHE A 180 -0.34 6.79 -8.16
N ARG A 181 0.98 6.70 -8.30
CA ARG A 181 1.81 5.69 -7.62
C ARG A 181 1.66 5.72 -6.10
N THR A 182 1.52 6.89 -5.51
CA THR A 182 1.40 7.09 -4.05
C THR A 182 -0.03 6.95 -3.56
N ASN A 183 -1.01 7.41 -4.35
CA ASN A 183 -2.40 7.52 -3.90
C ASN A 183 -3.23 6.27 -4.23
N ASN A 184 -3.12 5.73 -5.44
CA ASN A 184 -3.98 4.65 -5.93
C ASN A 184 -3.21 3.64 -6.78
N TYR A 185 -2.82 2.53 -6.17
CA TYR A 185 -2.03 1.51 -6.85
C TYR A 185 -2.73 0.88 -8.07
N SER A 186 -4.07 0.76 -8.07
CA SER A 186 -4.82 0.25 -9.23
C SER A 186 -4.64 1.14 -10.46
N PHE A 187 -4.76 2.46 -10.31
CA PHE A 187 -4.54 3.40 -11.41
C PHE A 187 -3.08 3.42 -11.86
N SER A 188 -2.14 3.31 -10.92
CA SER A 188 -0.73 3.19 -11.27
C SER A 188 -0.47 1.95 -12.14
N THR A 189 -1.03 0.78 -11.76
CA THR A 189 -0.87 -0.44 -12.57
C THR A 189 -1.58 -0.36 -13.92
N PHE A 190 -2.69 0.32 -14.01
CA PHE A 190 -3.39 0.61 -15.26
C PHE A 190 -2.51 1.43 -16.21
N PHE A 191 -2.00 2.57 -15.75
CA PHE A 191 -1.17 3.45 -16.58
C PHE A 191 0.16 2.83 -16.98
N ILE A 192 0.84 2.09 -16.09
CA ILE A 192 2.09 1.40 -16.47
C ILE A 192 1.84 0.30 -17.50
N THR A 193 0.67 -0.37 -17.44
CA THR A 193 0.31 -1.37 -18.44
C THR A 193 0.11 -0.73 -19.82
N LEU A 194 -0.62 0.38 -19.89
CA LEU A 194 -0.78 1.16 -21.13
C LEU A 194 0.55 1.65 -21.68
N GLN A 195 1.37 2.27 -20.84
CA GLN A 195 2.69 2.78 -21.23
C GLN A 195 3.56 1.70 -21.85
N VAL A 196 3.62 0.53 -21.25
CA VAL A 196 4.45 -0.57 -21.77
C VAL A 196 3.93 -1.07 -23.11
N ILE A 197 2.62 -1.21 -23.29
CA ILE A 197 2.04 -1.68 -24.55
C ILE A 197 2.27 -0.64 -25.64
N PHE A 198 2.09 0.65 -25.38
CA PHE A 198 2.40 1.72 -26.32
C PHE A 198 3.90 1.73 -26.70
N SER A 199 4.78 1.51 -25.73
CA SER A 199 6.22 1.43 -26.00
C SER A 199 6.56 0.24 -26.89
N PHE A 200 5.89 -0.90 -26.74
CA PHE A 200 6.10 -2.08 -27.60
C PHE A 200 5.60 -1.86 -29.02
N ASP A 201 4.48 -1.19 -29.18
CA ASP A 201 3.96 -0.82 -30.50
C ASP A 201 4.95 0.10 -31.27
N VAL A 202 5.47 1.15 -30.58
CA VAL A 202 6.50 2.04 -31.16
C VAL A 202 7.78 1.29 -31.53
N MET A 203 8.14 0.25 -30.76
CA MET A 203 9.31 -0.60 -31.05
C MET A 203 9.05 -1.63 -32.19
N GLY A 204 7.83 -1.69 -32.73
CA GLY A 204 7.45 -2.62 -33.78
C GLY A 204 7.20 -4.06 -33.31
N PHE A 205 7.01 -4.27 -31.99
CA PHE A 205 6.62 -5.58 -31.47
C PHE A 205 5.12 -5.83 -31.68
N ASN A 206 4.74 -7.11 -31.78
CA ASN A 206 3.35 -7.48 -31.91
C ASN A 206 2.57 -7.13 -30.64
N VAL A 207 1.61 -6.21 -30.76
CA VAL A 207 0.79 -5.71 -29.65
C VAL A 207 -0.05 -6.84 -29.05
N GLU A 208 -0.62 -7.72 -29.85
CA GLU A 208 -1.44 -8.84 -29.36
C GLU A 208 -0.63 -9.79 -28.46
N GLN A 209 0.60 -10.13 -28.88
CA GLN A 209 1.49 -10.94 -28.08
C GLN A 209 1.88 -10.24 -26.76
N ALA A 210 2.11 -8.93 -26.81
CA ALA A 210 2.42 -8.14 -25.64
C ALA A 210 1.24 -8.09 -24.64
N LEU A 211 0.01 -7.94 -25.12
CA LEU A 211 -1.21 -7.96 -24.31
C LEU A 211 -1.37 -9.31 -23.58
N TYR A 212 -1.22 -10.41 -24.34
CA TYR A 212 -1.34 -11.76 -23.80
C TYR A 212 -0.28 -12.08 -22.74
N SER A 213 0.98 -11.75 -23.04
CA SER A 213 2.10 -11.93 -22.09
C SER A 213 1.86 -11.16 -20.80
N ARG A 214 1.36 -9.92 -20.85
CA ARG A 214 1.08 -9.10 -19.68
C ARG A 214 0.07 -9.73 -18.73
N VAL A 215 -0.99 -10.30 -19.27
CA VAL A 215 -2.01 -10.97 -18.44
C VAL A 215 -1.41 -12.20 -17.78
N ILE A 216 -0.73 -13.05 -18.55
CA ILE A 216 -0.11 -14.29 -18.03
C ILE A 216 0.94 -13.98 -16.97
N ASP A 217 1.87 -13.08 -17.24
CA ASP A 217 2.93 -12.71 -16.31
C ASP A 217 2.37 -12.15 -14.99
N THR A 218 1.29 -11.36 -15.10
CA THR A 218 0.61 -10.82 -13.91
C THR A 218 -0.07 -11.93 -13.11
N LEU A 219 -0.73 -12.88 -13.75
CA LEU A 219 -1.39 -14.00 -13.08
C LEU A 219 -0.37 -14.93 -12.41
N ILE A 220 0.71 -15.28 -13.10
CA ILE A 220 1.77 -16.14 -12.54
C ILE A 220 2.43 -15.44 -11.35
N GLY A 221 2.89 -14.20 -11.50
CA GLY A 221 3.53 -13.46 -10.43
C GLY A 221 2.61 -13.22 -9.22
N ALA A 222 1.33 -12.94 -9.47
CA ALA A 222 0.31 -12.80 -8.44
C ALA A 222 0.09 -14.10 -7.67
N THR A 223 0.00 -15.23 -8.37
CA THR A 223 -0.18 -16.56 -7.79
C THR A 223 1.01 -16.94 -6.92
N ILE A 224 2.24 -16.77 -7.40
CA ILE A 224 3.46 -17.04 -6.64
C ILE A 224 3.48 -16.21 -5.35
N SER A 225 3.18 -14.91 -5.43
CA SER A 225 3.15 -14.03 -4.26
C SER A 225 2.08 -14.42 -3.26
N TRP A 226 0.90 -14.81 -3.75
CA TRP A 226 -0.20 -15.26 -2.89
C TRP A 226 0.16 -16.55 -2.15
N PHE A 227 0.73 -17.53 -2.87
CA PHE A 227 1.21 -18.77 -2.25
C PHE A 227 2.31 -18.51 -1.21
N ALA A 228 3.29 -17.66 -1.53
CA ALA A 228 4.36 -17.32 -0.62
C ALA A 228 3.85 -16.70 0.69
N VAL A 229 2.89 -15.76 0.61
CA VAL A 229 2.35 -15.10 1.81
C VAL A 229 1.38 -15.99 2.57
N SER A 230 0.70 -16.92 1.89
CA SER A 230 -0.27 -17.84 2.54
C SER A 230 0.41 -19.00 3.26
N TYR A 231 1.54 -19.51 2.73
CA TYR A 231 2.19 -20.73 3.22
C TYR A 231 3.53 -20.48 3.92
N LEU A 232 4.31 -19.46 3.49
CA LEU A 232 5.56 -19.12 4.15
C LEU A 232 5.31 -18.09 5.26
N TRP A 233 5.18 -18.54 6.49
CA TRP A 233 4.90 -17.73 7.69
C TRP A 233 3.68 -16.82 7.50
N PRO A 234 2.47 -17.36 7.61
CA PRO A 234 1.25 -16.56 7.54
C PRO A 234 1.18 -15.63 8.75
N ASP A 235 1.56 -14.37 8.56
CA ASP A 235 1.34 -13.32 9.55
C ASP A 235 -0.14 -12.91 9.48
N TRP A 236 -1.01 -13.71 10.13
CA TRP A 236 -2.45 -13.45 10.25
C TRP A 236 -2.76 -12.34 11.28
N LYS A 237 -1.75 -11.81 11.95
CA LYS A 237 -1.93 -10.77 12.95
C LYS A 237 -2.00 -9.41 12.27
N TYR A 238 -3.13 -8.80 12.47
CA TYR A 238 -3.76 -7.52 12.20
C TYR A 238 -2.91 -6.35 11.73
#